data_45bdf068085d6aac5ee282844116c2cf
#
_entry.id   45bdf068085d6aac5ee282844116c2cf
#
_cell.length_a   1.000
_cell.length_b   1.000
_cell.length_c   1.000
_cell.angle_alpha   90.00
_cell.angle_beta   90.00
_cell.angle_gamma   90.00
#
_symmetry.space_group_name_H-M   'P 1'
#
loop_
_entity.id
_entity.type
_entity.pdbx_description
1 polymer ?
#
loop_
_entity_poly.entity_id
_entity_poly.type
_entity_poly.pdbx_seq_one_letter_code
_entity_poly.pdbx_strand_id
1 'polypeptide(L)'
;MVKIEESWKPYLGVEFDKPYFVNLTKLVREEYLHTTCYPPGKLIFNAFNLCPFHKVKVVIIGQDPYHEPGQAMGLSFSVPEGVMMPPSLINIFKEIEMDLGKPMPRNGDLTRWAEQGVLLLNATLTVRAHQANSHQRLGWTTFTDAAIKALSDHRDGLVFMLWGGFARSKKYLIDQNRHLVLESVHPSPLSANRGGWFGNHQFSRCNEYLRGRGEQEIEW
;
A
#
# COMPACT_ATOMS: atom_id res chain seq x y z
N MET A 1 19.45 -11.40 7.42
CA MET A 1 19.49 -10.10 6.75
C MET A 1 18.17 -9.91 6.02
N VAL A 2 17.52 -8.76 6.18
CA VAL A 2 16.27 -8.44 5.49
C VAL A 2 16.55 -8.27 3.99
N LYS A 3 15.77 -8.96 3.16
CA LYS A 3 15.86 -8.84 1.70
C LYS A 3 14.82 -7.82 1.25
N ILE A 4 15.28 -6.63 0.94
CA ILE A 4 14.50 -5.54 0.37
C ILE A 4 15.25 -4.99 -0.84
N GLU A 5 14.55 -4.42 -1.81
CA GLU A 5 15.17 -3.83 -3.01
C GLU A 5 16.19 -2.75 -2.60
N GLU A 6 17.34 -2.74 -3.30
CA GLU A 6 18.56 -2.03 -2.87
C GLU A 6 18.37 -0.52 -2.67
N SER A 7 17.55 0.14 -3.49
CA SER A 7 17.36 1.61 -3.43
C SER A 7 16.68 2.08 -2.13
N TRP A 8 16.02 1.17 -1.39
CA TRP A 8 15.43 1.46 -0.09
C TRP A 8 16.43 1.43 1.06
N LYS A 9 17.54 0.72 0.92
CA LYS A 9 18.52 0.52 2.00
C LYS A 9 19.17 1.79 2.53
N PRO A 10 19.50 2.81 1.71
CA PRO A 10 20.04 4.08 2.23
C PRO A 10 19.09 4.79 3.20
N TYR A 11 17.79 4.56 3.08
CA TYR A 11 16.75 5.23 3.87
C TYR A 11 16.19 4.36 5.00
N LEU A 12 16.10 3.06 4.79
CA LEU A 12 15.47 2.12 5.74
C LEU A 12 16.46 1.16 6.40
N GLY A 13 17.70 1.08 5.93
CA GLY A 13 18.69 0.15 6.46
C GLY A 13 18.94 0.32 7.96
N VAL A 14 18.92 1.55 8.44
CA VAL A 14 19.08 1.87 9.88
C VAL A 14 17.94 1.31 10.73
N GLU A 15 16.75 1.10 10.17
CA GLU A 15 15.61 0.54 10.90
C GLU A 15 15.84 -0.91 11.28
N PHE A 16 16.56 -1.68 10.45
CA PHE A 16 16.79 -3.11 10.66
C PHE A 16 17.60 -3.45 11.91
N ASP A 17 18.43 -2.50 12.36
CA ASP A 17 19.27 -2.66 13.55
C ASP A 17 18.61 -2.10 14.82
N LYS A 18 17.47 -1.42 14.70
CA LYS A 18 16.76 -0.88 15.86
C LYS A 18 16.10 -1.99 16.70
N PRO A 19 16.06 -1.84 18.04
CA PRO A 19 15.50 -2.85 18.93
C PRO A 19 14.06 -3.27 18.58
N TYR A 20 13.22 -2.33 18.16
CA TYR A 20 11.84 -2.66 17.77
C TYR A 20 11.78 -3.60 16.57
N PHE A 21 12.67 -3.39 15.56
CA PHE A 21 12.69 -4.20 14.35
C PHE A 21 13.28 -5.60 14.62
N VAL A 22 14.32 -5.68 15.44
CA VAL A 22 14.87 -6.97 15.89
C VAL A 22 13.80 -7.79 16.62
N ASN A 23 13.05 -7.15 17.54
CA ASN A 23 11.93 -7.81 18.23
C ASN A 23 10.80 -8.19 17.25
N LEU A 24 10.43 -7.29 16.34
CA LEU A 24 9.43 -7.54 15.30
C LEU A 24 9.78 -8.79 14.48
N THR A 25 11.02 -8.90 13.98
CA THR A 25 11.43 -10.06 13.17
C THR A 25 11.37 -11.35 13.94
N LYS A 26 11.72 -11.33 15.24
CA LYS A 26 11.59 -12.49 16.13
C LYS A 26 10.12 -12.91 16.25
N LEU A 27 9.23 -11.98 16.59
CA LEU A 27 7.81 -12.26 16.76
C LEU A 27 7.16 -12.77 15.45
N VAL A 28 7.47 -12.16 14.32
CA VAL A 28 6.96 -12.59 13.02
C VAL A 28 7.43 -14.01 12.66
N ARG A 29 8.70 -14.33 12.93
CA ARG A 29 9.20 -15.70 12.71
C ARG A 29 8.46 -16.72 13.57
N GLU A 30 8.24 -16.43 14.86
CA GLU A 30 7.45 -17.29 15.76
C GLU A 30 6.02 -17.50 15.23
N GLU A 31 5.38 -16.43 14.75
CA GLU A 31 4.05 -16.51 14.14
C GLU A 31 4.04 -17.45 12.92
N TYR A 32 4.99 -17.31 12.00
CA TYR A 32 5.07 -18.16 10.81
C TYR A 32 5.45 -19.62 11.11
N LEU A 33 6.15 -19.87 12.22
CA LEU A 33 6.50 -21.23 12.65
C LEU A 33 5.31 -21.97 13.29
N HIS A 34 4.46 -21.26 14.02
CA HIS A 34 3.43 -21.87 14.85
C HIS A 34 2.00 -21.66 14.34
N THR A 35 1.81 -20.72 13.42
CA THR A 35 0.48 -20.41 12.86
C THR A 35 0.56 -20.24 11.34
N THR A 36 -0.59 -20.31 10.69
CA THR A 36 -0.66 -19.93 9.27
C THR A 36 -0.74 -18.41 9.17
N CYS A 37 0.22 -17.82 8.46
CA CYS A 37 0.30 -16.36 8.26
C CYS A 37 0.37 -16.00 6.78
N TYR A 38 -0.08 -14.78 6.46
CA TYR A 38 -0.06 -14.22 5.12
C TYR A 38 0.61 -12.84 5.10
N PRO A 39 1.15 -12.42 3.95
CA PRO A 39 1.41 -13.19 2.72
C PRO A 39 2.48 -14.27 2.94
N PRO A 40 2.74 -15.14 1.94
CA PRO A 40 3.94 -16.00 1.98
C PRO A 40 5.20 -15.22 2.29
N GLY A 41 6.10 -15.76 3.12
CA GLY A 41 7.25 -15.02 3.65
C GLY A 41 8.09 -14.27 2.61
N LYS A 42 8.24 -14.86 1.42
CA LYS A 42 8.96 -14.22 0.28
C LYS A 42 8.27 -12.95 -0.27
N LEU A 43 6.99 -12.74 0.05
CA LEU A 43 6.18 -11.62 -0.44
C LEU A 43 5.95 -10.53 0.61
N ILE A 44 6.47 -10.65 1.83
CA ILE A 44 6.27 -9.65 2.89
C ILE A 44 6.71 -8.25 2.44
N PHE A 45 7.83 -8.14 1.73
CA PHE A 45 8.36 -6.86 1.23
C PHE A 45 8.07 -6.60 -0.26
N ASN A 46 7.08 -7.28 -0.83
CA ASN A 46 6.80 -7.22 -2.27
C ASN A 46 6.51 -5.80 -2.77
N ALA A 47 5.82 -4.97 -1.98
CA ALA A 47 5.55 -3.58 -2.34
C ALA A 47 6.85 -2.79 -2.58
N PHE A 48 7.85 -3.00 -1.74
CA PHE A 48 9.17 -2.37 -1.88
C PHE A 48 9.98 -2.96 -3.03
N ASN A 49 9.90 -4.27 -3.23
CA ASN A 49 10.66 -4.98 -4.24
C ASN A 49 10.20 -4.65 -5.67
N LEU A 50 8.90 -4.42 -5.86
CA LEU A 50 8.33 -4.06 -7.16
C LEU A 50 8.37 -2.55 -7.46
N CYS A 51 8.54 -1.73 -6.44
CA CYS A 51 8.56 -0.27 -6.58
C CYS A 51 9.81 0.32 -5.91
N PRO A 52 10.94 0.43 -6.63
CA PRO A 52 12.16 1.05 -6.12
C PRO A 52 11.92 2.47 -5.59
N PHE A 53 12.66 2.87 -4.56
CA PHE A 53 12.49 4.16 -3.87
C PHE A 53 12.46 5.36 -4.82
N HIS A 54 13.39 5.41 -5.76
CA HIS A 54 13.49 6.51 -6.73
C HIS A 54 12.44 6.48 -7.84
N LYS A 55 11.72 5.37 -8.00
CA LYS A 55 10.63 5.21 -8.99
C LYS A 55 9.24 5.47 -8.40
N VAL A 56 9.11 5.60 -7.09
CA VAL A 56 7.81 5.90 -6.47
C VAL A 56 7.26 7.21 -7.01
N LYS A 57 6.03 7.19 -7.46
CA LYS A 57 5.23 8.36 -7.89
C LYS A 57 3.99 8.53 -7.04
N VAL A 58 3.36 7.41 -6.68
CA VAL A 58 2.11 7.35 -5.93
C VAL A 58 2.27 6.39 -4.76
N VAL A 59 1.72 6.75 -3.61
CA VAL A 59 1.66 5.88 -2.42
C VAL A 59 0.20 5.66 -2.06
N ILE A 60 -0.22 4.41 -2.01
CA ILE A 60 -1.55 3.98 -1.55
C ILE A 60 -1.35 3.18 -0.27
N ILE A 61 -1.98 3.61 0.82
CA ILE A 61 -1.80 3.01 2.14
C ILE A 61 -3.01 2.13 2.48
N GLY A 62 -2.76 0.83 2.61
CA GLY A 62 -3.69 -0.13 3.20
C GLY A 62 -3.41 -0.35 4.70
N GLN A 63 -4.27 -1.09 5.39
CA GLN A 63 -4.11 -1.36 6.82
C GLN A 63 -3.28 -2.62 7.06
N ASP A 64 -3.80 -3.78 6.75
CA ASP A 64 -3.14 -5.08 6.86
C ASP A 64 -3.46 -5.99 5.65
N PRO A 65 -2.71 -7.09 5.45
CA PRO A 65 -2.96 -7.99 4.34
C PRO A 65 -4.33 -8.67 4.45
N TYR A 66 -4.86 -9.14 3.33
CA TYR A 66 -5.98 -10.07 3.34
C TYR A 66 -5.63 -11.31 4.16
N HIS A 67 -6.57 -11.77 5.00
CA HIS A 67 -6.34 -12.87 5.93
C HIS A 67 -6.91 -14.22 5.48
N GLU A 68 -7.52 -14.27 4.29
CA GLU A 68 -8.01 -15.53 3.71
C GLU A 68 -6.97 -16.15 2.78
N PRO A 69 -6.99 -17.49 2.62
CA PRO A 69 -6.00 -18.21 1.80
C PRO A 69 -5.91 -17.69 0.37
N GLY A 70 -4.68 -17.53 -0.12
CA GLY A 70 -4.40 -17.20 -1.52
C GLY A 70 -4.62 -15.75 -1.93
N GLN A 71 -5.09 -14.86 -1.05
CA GLN A 71 -5.39 -13.47 -1.41
C GLN A 71 -4.19 -12.53 -1.27
N ALA A 72 -3.51 -12.56 -0.14
CA ALA A 72 -2.42 -11.63 0.14
C ALA A 72 -1.19 -11.93 -0.72
N MET A 73 -0.65 -10.91 -1.37
CA MET A 73 0.53 -11.00 -2.21
C MET A 73 1.58 -9.92 -1.90
N GLY A 74 1.49 -9.27 -0.74
CA GLY A 74 2.42 -8.22 -0.32
C GLY A 74 2.21 -6.86 -0.99
N LEU A 75 1.07 -6.67 -1.64
CA LEU A 75 0.61 -5.42 -2.23
C LEU A 75 -0.77 -5.08 -1.67
N SER A 76 -0.94 -3.87 -1.14
CA SER A 76 -2.24 -3.45 -0.60
C SER A 76 -3.34 -3.53 -1.67
N PHE A 77 -4.52 -4.00 -1.27
CA PHE A 77 -5.71 -4.20 -2.12
C PHE A 77 -5.59 -5.26 -3.22
N SER A 78 -4.40 -5.66 -3.62
CA SER A 78 -4.14 -6.60 -4.71
C SER A 78 -4.42 -8.05 -4.32
N VAL A 79 -4.93 -8.82 -5.27
CA VAL A 79 -5.01 -10.29 -5.20
C VAL A 79 -4.35 -10.89 -6.44
N PRO A 80 -3.79 -12.12 -6.35
CA PRO A 80 -3.22 -12.78 -7.50
C PRO A 80 -4.25 -13.01 -8.63
N GLU A 81 -3.76 -13.15 -9.86
CA GLU A 81 -4.59 -13.58 -10.98
C GLU A 81 -5.30 -14.90 -10.66
N GLY A 82 -6.58 -15.01 -11.05
CA GLY A 82 -7.40 -16.18 -10.78
C GLY A 82 -8.09 -16.17 -9.40
N VAL A 83 -7.75 -15.23 -8.54
CA VAL A 83 -8.41 -15.04 -7.24
C VAL A 83 -9.55 -14.03 -7.40
N MET A 84 -10.69 -14.33 -6.79
CA MET A 84 -11.86 -13.45 -6.80
C MET A 84 -11.52 -12.09 -6.17
N MET A 85 -11.86 -11.00 -6.84
CA MET A 85 -11.61 -9.65 -6.34
C MET A 85 -12.40 -9.38 -5.07
N PRO A 86 -11.74 -8.94 -3.97
CA PRO A 86 -12.43 -8.49 -2.77
C PRO A 86 -13.30 -7.25 -3.03
N PRO A 87 -14.36 -7.04 -2.22
CA PRO A 87 -15.30 -5.94 -2.44
C PRO A 87 -14.68 -4.54 -2.49
N SER A 88 -13.65 -4.26 -1.68
CA SER A 88 -12.95 -2.97 -1.73
C SER A 88 -12.25 -2.75 -3.07
N LEU A 89 -11.61 -3.79 -3.63
CA LEU A 89 -10.94 -3.72 -4.93
C LEU A 89 -11.95 -3.52 -6.07
N ILE A 90 -13.09 -4.20 -6.01
CA ILE A 90 -14.18 -3.98 -6.98
C ILE A 90 -14.63 -2.51 -6.95
N ASN A 91 -14.78 -1.91 -5.78
CA ASN A 91 -15.15 -0.50 -5.66
C ASN A 91 -14.06 0.45 -6.16
N ILE A 92 -12.79 0.11 -6.00
CA ILE A 92 -11.68 0.86 -6.59
C ILE A 92 -11.80 0.87 -8.11
N PHE A 93 -12.00 -0.28 -8.74
CA PHE A 93 -12.15 -0.36 -10.19
C PHE A 93 -13.43 0.30 -10.72
N LYS A 94 -14.54 0.24 -9.96
CA LYS A 94 -15.76 0.99 -10.32
C LYS A 94 -15.52 2.50 -10.35
N GLU A 95 -14.77 3.02 -9.37
CA GLU A 95 -14.41 4.45 -9.37
C GLU A 95 -13.48 4.80 -10.55
N ILE A 96 -12.51 3.94 -10.86
CA ILE A 96 -11.64 4.12 -12.05
C ILE A 96 -12.48 4.14 -13.35
N GLU A 97 -13.46 3.26 -13.48
CA GLU A 97 -14.36 3.26 -14.64
C GLU A 97 -15.18 4.56 -14.71
N MET A 98 -15.72 5.01 -13.60
CA MET A 98 -16.49 6.28 -13.54
C MET A 98 -15.62 7.51 -13.80
N ASP A 99 -14.39 7.54 -13.29
CA ASP A 99 -13.47 8.68 -13.37
C ASP A 99 -12.76 8.76 -14.74
N LEU A 100 -12.29 7.65 -15.25
CA LEU A 100 -11.41 7.57 -16.43
C LEU A 100 -12.04 6.88 -17.63
N GLY A 101 -13.24 6.31 -17.51
CA GLY A 101 -13.89 5.53 -18.56
C GLY A 101 -13.19 4.20 -18.88
N LYS A 102 -12.30 3.74 -18.00
CA LYS A 102 -11.56 2.48 -18.20
C LYS A 102 -12.40 1.30 -17.69
N PRO A 103 -12.63 0.27 -18.49
CA PRO A 103 -13.44 -0.87 -18.09
C PRO A 103 -12.79 -1.66 -16.96
N MET A 104 -13.62 -2.35 -16.16
CA MET A 104 -13.15 -3.25 -15.11
C MET A 104 -12.16 -4.27 -15.67
N PRO A 105 -10.96 -4.41 -15.08
CA PRO A 105 -9.98 -5.38 -15.55
C PRO A 105 -10.45 -6.83 -15.30
N ARG A 106 -9.85 -7.78 -16.01
CA ARG A 106 -10.19 -9.21 -15.88
C ARG A 106 -9.74 -9.84 -14.55
N ASN A 107 -8.70 -9.29 -13.93
CA ASN A 107 -8.16 -9.78 -12.67
C ASN A 107 -7.79 -8.65 -11.73
N GLY A 108 -7.57 -8.97 -10.46
CA GLY A 108 -7.25 -8.03 -9.39
C GLY A 108 -5.76 -7.93 -9.05
N ASP A 109 -4.88 -8.39 -9.92
CA ASP A 109 -3.44 -8.28 -9.72
C ASP A 109 -2.97 -6.85 -10.06
N LEU A 110 -2.51 -6.12 -9.05
CA LEU A 110 -2.06 -4.74 -9.17
C LEU A 110 -0.53 -4.62 -9.35
N THR A 111 0.16 -5.71 -9.64
CA THR A 111 1.59 -5.69 -9.96
C THR A 111 1.90 -4.66 -11.06
N ARG A 112 1.02 -4.56 -12.07
CA ARG A 112 1.13 -3.57 -13.14
C ARG A 112 1.14 -2.11 -12.64
N TRP A 113 0.47 -1.80 -11.53
CA TRP A 113 0.55 -0.47 -10.91
C TRP A 113 1.88 -0.28 -10.18
N ALA A 114 2.31 -1.30 -9.42
CA ALA A 114 3.57 -1.24 -8.68
C ALA A 114 4.77 -1.01 -9.61
N GLU A 115 4.80 -1.68 -10.76
CA GLU A 115 5.85 -1.53 -11.78
C GLU A 115 5.90 -0.15 -12.43
N GLN A 116 4.80 0.62 -12.37
CA GLN A 116 4.72 2.00 -12.85
C GLN A 116 5.10 3.05 -11.81
N GLY A 117 5.39 2.66 -10.57
CA GLY A 117 5.75 3.56 -9.49
C GLY A 117 4.64 3.78 -8.45
N VAL A 118 3.66 2.90 -8.38
CA VAL A 118 2.65 2.92 -7.30
C VAL A 118 3.12 2.03 -6.16
N LEU A 119 3.49 2.62 -5.03
CA LEU A 119 3.81 1.89 -3.81
C LEU A 119 2.50 1.47 -3.12
N LEU A 120 2.16 0.20 -3.24
CA LEU A 120 0.96 -0.40 -2.63
C LEU A 120 1.33 -0.95 -1.24
N LEU A 121 1.36 -0.06 -0.26
CA LEU A 121 1.90 -0.34 1.08
C LEU A 121 0.80 -0.60 2.10
N ASN A 122 0.82 -1.78 2.72
CA ASN A 122 0.09 -2.00 3.97
C ASN A 122 0.88 -1.47 5.16
N ALA A 123 0.24 -0.88 6.14
CA ALA A 123 0.89 -0.39 7.35
C ALA A 123 1.40 -1.56 8.22
N THR A 124 0.68 -2.67 8.23
CA THR A 124 1.08 -3.95 8.84
C THR A 124 1.33 -4.95 7.71
N LEU A 125 2.52 -5.55 7.66
CA LEU A 125 2.94 -6.34 6.49
C LEU A 125 2.62 -7.83 6.59
N THR A 126 2.15 -8.30 7.74
CA THR A 126 1.78 -9.70 7.97
C THR A 126 0.47 -9.80 8.74
N VAL A 127 -0.20 -10.94 8.63
CA VAL A 127 -1.46 -11.22 9.33
C VAL A 127 -1.56 -12.72 9.58
N ARG A 128 -2.21 -13.11 10.69
CA ARG A 128 -2.57 -14.50 10.96
C ARG A 128 -3.82 -14.87 10.15
N ALA A 129 -3.86 -16.09 9.61
CA ALA A 129 -5.01 -16.59 8.86
C ALA A 129 -6.32 -16.41 9.64
N HIS A 130 -7.36 -15.94 8.94
CA HIS A 130 -8.72 -15.71 9.45
C HIS A 130 -8.82 -14.68 10.58
N GLN A 131 -7.75 -13.91 10.89
CA GLN A 131 -7.71 -12.99 12.02
C GLN A 131 -7.22 -11.60 11.58
N ALA A 132 -8.13 -10.78 11.07
CA ALA A 132 -7.84 -9.40 10.74
C ALA A 132 -7.20 -8.65 11.92
N ASN A 133 -6.24 -7.78 11.63
CA ASN A 133 -5.49 -6.98 12.62
C ASN A 133 -4.67 -7.78 13.66
N SER A 134 -4.51 -9.09 13.50
CA SER A 134 -3.81 -9.93 14.46
C SER A 134 -2.36 -9.53 14.72
N HIS A 135 -1.66 -8.94 13.74
CA HIS A 135 -0.28 -8.50 13.85
C HIS A 135 -0.11 -6.98 14.03
N GLN A 136 -1.20 -6.25 14.28
CA GLN A 136 -1.18 -4.79 14.41
C GLN A 136 -0.20 -4.27 15.48
N ARG A 137 0.02 -5.06 16.54
CA ARG A 137 0.87 -4.67 17.69
C ARG A 137 2.30 -5.22 17.63
N LEU A 138 2.69 -5.92 16.57
CA LEU A 138 4.03 -6.51 16.48
C LEU A 138 5.15 -5.51 16.22
N GLY A 139 4.83 -4.32 15.67
CA GLY A 139 5.80 -3.26 15.40
C GLY A 139 5.93 -2.85 13.93
N TRP A 140 5.17 -3.46 13.01
CA TRP A 140 5.21 -3.13 11.58
C TRP A 140 4.96 -1.66 11.29
N THR A 141 4.02 -1.03 12.02
CA THR A 141 3.65 0.37 11.77
C THR A 141 4.81 1.34 12.01
N THR A 142 5.71 1.06 12.94
CA THR A 142 6.91 1.86 13.14
C THR A 142 7.80 1.83 11.89
N PHE A 143 7.98 0.66 11.29
CA PHE A 143 8.78 0.49 10.07
C PHE A 143 8.12 1.14 8.85
N THR A 144 6.84 0.91 8.63
CA THR A 144 6.13 1.48 7.49
C THR A 144 5.93 2.99 7.61
N ASP A 145 5.75 3.52 8.81
CA ASP A 145 5.78 4.97 9.06
C ASP A 145 7.14 5.57 8.71
N ALA A 146 8.24 4.87 9.03
CA ALA A 146 9.59 5.31 8.61
C ALA A 146 9.72 5.34 7.09
N ALA A 147 9.14 4.38 6.37
CA ALA A 147 9.13 4.36 4.91
C ALA A 147 8.35 5.55 4.31
N ILE A 148 7.16 5.85 4.84
CA ILE A 148 6.35 7.00 4.41
C ILE A 148 7.12 8.30 4.68
N LYS A 149 7.69 8.43 5.87
CA LYS A 149 8.48 9.61 6.26
C LYS A 149 9.71 9.80 5.37
N ALA A 150 10.43 8.73 5.06
CA ALA A 150 11.59 8.76 4.17
C ALA A 150 11.20 9.26 2.76
N LEU A 151 10.10 8.77 2.21
CA LEU A 151 9.59 9.25 0.92
C LEU A 151 9.22 10.73 0.99
N SER A 152 8.53 11.15 2.04
CA SER A 152 8.15 12.56 2.22
C SER A 152 9.37 13.48 2.33
N ASP A 153 10.43 13.05 3.03
CA ASP A 153 11.59 13.88 3.29
C ASP A 153 12.57 13.92 2.11
N HIS A 154 12.71 12.83 1.37
CA HIS A 154 13.78 12.66 0.37
C HIS A 154 13.30 12.65 -1.09
N ARG A 155 12.00 12.75 -1.31
CA ARG A 155 11.40 12.84 -2.64
C ARG A 155 10.60 14.13 -2.78
N ASP A 156 10.27 14.49 -4.01
CA ASP A 156 9.42 15.64 -4.34
C ASP A 156 8.30 15.23 -5.29
N GLY A 157 7.14 15.88 -5.14
CA GLY A 157 6.06 15.73 -6.08
C GLY A 157 5.39 14.36 -6.10
N LEU A 158 5.39 13.64 -4.98
CA LEU A 158 4.65 12.39 -4.85
C LEU A 158 3.17 12.65 -4.62
N VAL A 159 2.34 11.66 -4.96
CA VAL A 159 0.92 11.64 -4.65
C VAL A 159 0.66 10.60 -3.57
N PHE A 160 0.07 11.02 -2.45
CA PHE A 160 -0.36 10.11 -1.39
C PHE A 160 -1.89 9.99 -1.43
N MET A 161 -2.39 8.79 -1.66
CA MET A 161 -3.81 8.46 -1.62
C MET A 161 -4.15 7.82 -0.28
N LEU A 162 -4.89 8.55 0.55
CA LEU A 162 -5.23 8.17 1.92
C LEU A 162 -6.72 7.87 2.02
N TRP A 163 -7.07 6.60 2.01
CA TRP A 163 -8.45 6.10 1.97
C TRP A 163 -8.90 5.57 3.34
N GLY A 164 -9.84 6.27 3.94
CA GLY A 164 -10.41 5.95 5.25
C GLY A 164 -9.64 6.55 6.43
N GLY A 165 -10.21 6.44 7.62
CA GLY A 165 -9.68 7.08 8.82
C GLY A 165 -8.28 6.63 9.19
N PHE A 166 -8.00 5.32 9.05
CA PHE A 166 -6.68 4.77 9.36
C PHE A 166 -5.59 5.35 8.45
N ALA A 167 -5.77 5.29 7.13
CA ALA A 167 -4.78 5.85 6.18
C ALA A 167 -4.63 7.37 6.36
N ARG A 168 -5.74 8.10 6.54
CA ARG A 168 -5.71 9.55 6.80
C ARG A 168 -4.97 9.92 8.08
N SER A 169 -4.95 9.05 9.08
CA SER A 169 -4.15 9.28 10.31
C SER A 169 -2.65 9.37 10.04
N LYS A 170 -2.16 8.88 8.91
CA LYS A 170 -0.74 8.95 8.51
C LYS A 170 -0.34 10.29 7.86
N LYS A 171 -1.29 11.18 7.63
CA LYS A 171 -1.07 12.49 6.97
C LYS A 171 0.01 13.34 7.66
N TYR A 172 0.16 13.23 8.98
CA TYR A 172 1.18 13.96 9.74
C TYR A 172 2.63 13.62 9.36
N LEU A 173 2.86 12.47 8.71
CA LEU A 173 4.17 12.05 8.20
C LEU A 173 4.56 12.73 6.89
N ILE A 174 3.60 13.40 6.23
CA ILE A 174 3.72 13.87 4.85
C ILE A 174 3.82 15.40 4.81
N ASP A 175 4.86 15.91 4.16
CA ASP A 175 4.98 17.34 3.86
C ASP A 175 4.07 17.73 2.68
N GLN A 176 2.94 18.34 3.00
CA GLN A 176 1.93 18.73 2.00
C GLN A 176 2.34 19.95 1.16
N ASN A 177 3.43 20.63 1.49
CA ASN A 177 4.02 21.65 0.64
C ASN A 177 4.83 21.07 -0.53
N ARG A 178 5.27 19.81 -0.39
CA ARG A 178 6.11 19.11 -1.37
C ARG A 178 5.33 18.03 -2.14
N HIS A 179 4.25 17.53 -1.57
CA HIS A 179 3.50 16.39 -2.10
C HIS A 179 2.02 16.67 -2.17
N LEU A 180 1.33 16.01 -3.10
CA LEU A 180 -0.12 16.03 -3.19
C LEU A 180 -0.71 14.94 -2.26
N VAL A 181 -1.64 15.32 -1.40
CA VAL A 181 -2.41 14.39 -0.57
C VAL A 181 -3.86 14.38 -1.03
N LEU A 182 -4.35 13.20 -1.44
CA LEU A 182 -5.72 12.95 -1.85
C LEU A 182 -6.41 12.07 -0.80
N GLU A 183 -7.41 12.61 -0.13
CA GLU A 183 -8.14 11.94 0.95
C GLU A 183 -9.56 11.56 0.51
N SER A 184 -10.03 10.39 0.95
CA SER A 184 -11.42 9.98 0.81
C SER A 184 -11.83 9.02 1.94
N VAL A 185 -13.09 8.60 1.93
CA VAL A 185 -13.55 7.46 2.71
C VAL A 185 -12.91 6.17 2.17
N HIS A 186 -12.98 5.09 2.94
CA HIS A 186 -12.45 3.79 2.52
C HIS A 186 -13.31 3.17 1.40
N PRO A 187 -12.71 2.47 0.42
CA PRO A 187 -13.43 1.83 -0.69
C PRO A 187 -14.29 0.63 -0.28
N SER A 188 -14.19 0.14 0.95
CA SER A 188 -15.04 -0.97 1.41
C SER A 188 -16.53 -0.61 1.30
N PRO A 189 -17.41 -1.58 0.97
CA PRO A 189 -18.85 -1.32 0.89
C PRO A 189 -19.44 -0.67 2.14
N LEU A 190 -18.92 -0.97 3.33
CA LEU A 190 -19.36 -0.38 4.59
C LEU A 190 -19.16 1.14 4.65
N SER A 191 -18.16 1.66 3.94
CA SER A 191 -17.88 3.10 3.86
C SER A 191 -18.34 3.69 2.54
N ALA A 192 -18.01 3.07 1.42
CA ALA A 192 -18.30 3.57 0.07
C ALA A 192 -19.79 3.78 -0.18
N ASN A 193 -20.64 2.86 0.32
CA ASN A 193 -22.09 2.93 0.17
C ASN A 193 -22.74 4.05 1.00
N ARG A 194 -22.00 4.65 1.93
CA ARG A 194 -22.44 5.83 2.70
C ARG A 194 -22.12 7.15 2.02
N GLY A 195 -21.46 7.12 0.88
CA GLY A 195 -21.03 8.27 0.07
C GLY A 195 -19.58 8.68 0.32
N GLY A 196 -19.03 9.46 -0.61
CA GLY A 196 -17.68 10.03 -0.52
C GLY A 196 -16.58 9.16 -1.13
N TRP A 197 -16.89 7.97 -1.65
CA TRP A 197 -15.97 7.16 -2.44
C TRP A 197 -16.21 7.36 -3.94
N PHE A 198 -17.41 7.01 -4.41
CA PHE A 198 -17.74 7.14 -5.82
C PHE A 198 -17.86 8.61 -6.24
N GLY A 199 -17.20 8.98 -7.33
CA GLY A 199 -17.11 10.35 -7.80
C GLY A 199 -16.04 11.19 -7.09
N ASN A 200 -15.07 10.56 -6.41
CA ASN A 200 -13.97 11.29 -5.75
C ASN A 200 -12.89 11.78 -6.74
N HIS A 201 -12.84 11.24 -7.97
CA HIS A 201 -11.94 11.63 -9.06
C HIS A 201 -10.45 11.60 -8.70
N GLN A 202 -10.03 10.75 -7.79
CA GLN A 202 -8.64 10.74 -7.33
C GLN A 202 -7.67 10.24 -8.39
N PHE A 203 -8.09 9.33 -9.26
CA PHE A 203 -7.25 8.75 -10.30
C PHE A 203 -6.93 9.75 -11.41
N SER A 204 -7.93 10.49 -11.89
CA SER A 204 -7.73 11.59 -12.85
C SER A 204 -6.92 12.74 -12.24
N ARG A 205 -7.22 13.13 -11.00
CA ARG A 205 -6.48 14.18 -10.28
C ARG A 205 -5.02 13.81 -10.06
N CYS A 206 -4.74 12.54 -9.75
CA CYS A 206 -3.38 12.03 -9.64
C CYS A 206 -2.64 12.18 -10.97
N ASN A 207 -3.22 11.72 -12.06
CA ASN A 207 -2.61 11.79 -13.39
C ASN A 207 -2.42 13.24 -13.87
N GLU A 208 -3.39 14.12 -13.61
CA GLU A 208 -3.26 15.54 -13.90
C GLU A 208 -2.06 16.16 -13.17
N TYR A 209 -1.89 15.84 -11.88
CA TYR A 209 -0.77 16.32 -11.08
C TYR A 209 0.58 15.79 -11.62
N LEU A 210 0.68 14.50 -11.93
CA LEU A 210 1.90 13.90 -12.49
C LEU A 210 2.26 14.55 -13.84
N ARG A 211 1.29 14.69 -14.74
CA ARG A 211 1.46 15.32 -16.04
C ARG A 211 1.93 16.77 -15.90
N GLY A 212 1.35 17.55 -14.98
CA GLY A 212 1.75 18.93 -14.68
C GLY A 212 3.18 19.07 -14.19
N ARG A 213 3.77 17.97 -13.70
CA ARG A 213 5.18 17.90 -13.27
C ARG A 213 6.11 17.30 -14.33
N GLY A 214 5.59 16.98 -15.51
CA GLY A 214 6.36 16.30 -16.57
C GLY A 214 6.62 14.81 -16.29
N GLU A 215 5.90 14.24 -15.35
CA GLU A 215 5.96 12.81 -15.02
C GLU A 215 4.99 12.01 -15.90
N GLN A 216 5.36 10.76 -16.19
CA GLN A 216 4.44 9.84 -16.87
C GLN A 216 3.25 9.51 -15.96
N GLU A 217 2.05 9.59 -16.52
CA GLU A 217 0.80 9.20 -15.87
C GLU A 217 0.78 7.70 -15.54
N ILE A 218 -0.07 7.32 -14.59
CA ILE A 218 -0.31 5.92 -14.25
C ILE A 218 -1.44 5.37 -15.15
N GLU A 219 -1.18 4.24 -15.76
CA GLU A 219 -2.19 3.41 -16.41
C GLU A 219 -2.94 2.58 -15.35
N TRP A 220 -4.01 3.16 -14.85
CA TRP A 220 -4.82 2.58 -13.79
C TRP A 220 -5.59 1.33 -14.22
#